data_e8930c586b166b3027c508eb1dbfeb8b
#
_entry.id   e8930c586b166b3027c508eb1dbfeb8b
#
_cell.length_a   1.000
_cell.length_b   1.000
_cell.length_c   1.000
_cell.angle_alpha   90.00
_cell.angle_beta   90.00
_cell.angle_gamma   90.00
#
_symmetry.space_group_name_H-M   'P 1'
#
loop_
_entity.id
_entity.type
_entity.pdbx_description
1 polymer ?
#
loop_
_entity_poly.entity_id
_entity_poly.type
_entity_poly.pdbx_seq_one_letter_code
_entity_poly.pdbx_strand_id
1 'polypeptide(L)'
;MEYTNFYEEFGSPLNPRKRKKLEEFLAKQDLRYDEQIEETVNLVDGDGNIAATCSLHANVLKCIAVSENYQGYGLSPRVVTLMINRANEKGIKHLFLFTKPKNFQMFNDMGFYPITQTEDILLMENDRNGIDRYIDSLPKGESSENVGAIVMNCNPFTNGHRYLVETAAAQCDTLHLFVLSEDKSEFPAAVRYELVKKGVADIPNVIVHQTSDYLISSAVFPTYFIKDISKAEDANCILDLKIFCEHFAKKMNITKRFVGTEPTCQVTNAYNQQMKAVLSSYGIEVVEIQRKECDGRAISASVVRDYLHKGDIEGTKNLVPPTTYEYLEKEGYRYKK
;
A
#
# COMPACT_ATOMS: atom_id res chain seq x y z
N MET A 1 -23.25 21.50 34.10
CA MET A 1 -22.59 20.49 33.27
C MET A 1 -21.74 19.66 34.19
N GLU A 2 -22.11 18.39 34.41
CA GLU A 2 -21.23 17.46 35.09
C GLU A 2 -19.98 17.29 34.23
N TYR A 3 -18.80 17.55 34.83
CA TYR A 3 -17.53 17.31 34.15
C TYR A 3 -17.31 15.80 34.09
N THR A 4 -17.67 15.18 32.97
CA THR A 4 -17.36 13.76 32.75
C THR A 4 -15.84 13.62 32.60
N ASN A 5 -15.19 13.06 33.59
CA ASN A 5 -13.77 12.75 33.51
C ASN A 5 -13.56 11.52 32.62
N PHE A 6 -12.73 11.67 31.60
CA PHE A 6 -12.31 10.56 30.75
C PHE A 6 -10.90 10.13 31.12
N TYR A 7 -10.72 8.83 31.34
CA TYR A 7 -9.44 8.21 31.64
C TYR A 7 -8.82 7.62 30.38
N GLU A 8 -7.50 7.69 30.29
CA GLU A 8 -6.74 7.18 29.17
C GLU A 8 -6.39 5.71 29.40
N GLU A 9 -6.69 4.86 28.42
CA GLU A 9 -6.36 3.45 28.42
C GLU A 9 -5.52 3.13 27.18
N PHE A 10 -4.36 2.51 27.39
CA PHE A 10 -3.42 2.16 26.33
C PHE A 10 -3.30 0.63 26.22
N GLY A 11 -3.02 0.14 25.02
CA GLY A 11 -2.71 -1.26 24.77
C GLY A 11 -1.84 -1.44 23.54
N SER A 12 -0.82 -2.30 23.66
CA SER A 12 0.17 -2.54 22.61
C SER A 12 0.58 -4.04 22.58
N PRO A 13 -0.22 -4.92 22.01
CA PRO A 13 -1.64 -4.80 21.68
C PRO A 13 -2.54 -4.80 22.94
N LEU A 14 -3.86 -4.58 22.76
CA LEU A 14 -4.84 -4.74 23.82
C LEU A 14 -4.92 -6.21 24.27
N ASN A 15 -5.13 -6.42 25.59
CA ASN A 15 -5.44 -7.77 26.08
C ASN A 15 -6.81 -8.24 25.55
N PRO A 16 -7.08 -9.56 25.52
CA PRO A 16 -8.29 -10.12 24.89
C PRO A 16 -9.60 -9.54 25.44
N ARG A 17 -9.70 -9.26 26.75
CA ARG A 17 -10.90 -8.67 27.36
C ARG A 17 -11.15 -7.24 26.89
N LYS A 18 -10.11 -6.43 26.85
CA LYS A 18 -10.18 -5.04 26.37
C LYS A 18 -10.42 -4.99 24.87
N ARG A 19 -9.79 -5.87 24.11
CA ARG A 19 -10.03 -6.03 22.68
C ARG A 19 -11.51 -6.33 22.39
N LYS A 20 -12.13 -7.29 23.08
CA LYS A 20 -13.55 -7.61 22.91
C LYS A 20 -14.44 -6.39 23.17
N LYS A 21 -14.16 -5.60 24.24
CA LYS A 21 -14.88 -4.34 24.50
C LYS A 21 -14.74 -3.33 23.34
N LEU A 22 -13.54 -3.24 22.77
CA LEU A 22 -13.29 -2.36 21.61
C LEU A 22 -14.05 -2.85 20.38
N GLU A 23 -14.06 -4.14 20.08
CA GLU A 23 -14.83 -4.74 18.99
C GLU A 23 -16.33 -4.43 19.10
N GLU A 24 -16.90 -4.60 20.32
CA GLU A 24 -18.30 -4.27 20.61
C GLU A 24 -18.59 -2.76 20.45
N PHE A 25 -17.64 -1.91 20.85
CA PHE A 25 -17.74 -0.47 20.69
C PHE A 25 -17.70 -0.07 19.21
N LEU A 26 -16.73 -0.57 18.44
CA LEU A 26 -16.57 -0.27 17.02
C LEU A 26 -17.79 -0.72 16.21
N ALA A 27 -18.36 -1.89 16.52
CA ALA A 27 -19.56 -2.39 15.87
C ALA A 27 -20.75 -1.42 16.01
N LYS A 28 -20.90 -0.76 17.17
CA LYS A 28 -21.94 0.28 17.39
C LYS A 28 -21.69 1.55 16.56
N GLN A 29 -20.44 1.79 16.12
CA GLN A 29 -20.05 2.92 15.30
C GLN A 29 -19.95 2.57 13.81
N ASP A 30 -20.53 1.43 13.40
CA ASP A 30 -20.45 0.93 12.03
C ASP A 30 -19.01 0.67 11.54
N LEU A 31 -18.10 0.32 12.45
CA LEU A 31 -16.71 -0.03 12.18
C LEU A 31 -16.42 -1.47 12.57
N ARG A 32 -15.46 -2.08 11.90
CA ARG A 32 -14.92 -3.39 12.28
C ARG A 32 -13.53 -3.23 12.90
N TYR A 33 -13.16 -4.17 13.78
CA TYR A 33 -11.80 -4.24 14.27
C TYR A 33 -10.86 -4.67 13.14
N ASP A 34 -9.69 -4.05 13.06
CA ASP A 34 -8.65 -4.43 12.10
C ASP A 34 -7.62 -5.32 12.81
N GLU A 35 -7.45 -6.56 12.34
CA GLU A 35 -6.55 -7.55 12.95
C GLU A 35 -5.07 -7.14 12.95
N GLN A 36 -4.71 -6.15 12.14
CA GLN A 36 -3.33 -5.65 12.04
C GLN A 36 -3.01 -4.57 13.08
N ILE A 37 -3.97 -4.18 13.93
CA ILE A 37 -3.74 -3.16 14.96
C ILE A 37 -2.65 -3.60 15.93
N GLU A 38 -1.64 -2.74 16.08
CA GLU A 38 -0.49 -2.93 16.97
C GLU A 38 -0.64 -2.16 18.28
N GLU A 39 -1.29 -1.00 18.22
CA GLU A 39 -1.49 -0.14 19.37
C GLU A 39 -2.86 0.52 19.35
N THR A 40 -3.44 0.72 20.53
CA THR A 40 -4.74 1.38 20.71
C THR A 40 -4.69 2.33 21.91
N VAL A 41 -5.33 3.49 21.73
CA VAL A 41 -5.65 4.44 22.79
C VAL A 41 -7.16 4.54 22.90
N ASN A 42 -7.70 4.31 24.10
CA ASN A 42 -9.09 4.55 24.43
C ASN A 42 -9.21 5.68 25.45
N LEU A 43 -10.24 6.49 25.30
CA LEU A 43 -10.77 7.34 26.36
C LEU A 43 -11.97 6.63 26.96
N VAL A 44 -11.95 6.35 28.27
CA VAL A 44 -13.02 5.64 28.97
C VAL A 44 -13.69 6.58 29.96
N ASP A 45 -15.01 6.45 30.14
CA ASP A 45 -15.78 7.18 31.13
C ASP A 45 -15.63 6.60 32.55
N GLY A 46 -16.30 7.21 33.53
CA GLY A 46 -16.27 6.77 34.93
C GLY A 46 -16.81 5.35 35.17
N ASP A 47 -17.63 4.83 34.27
CA ASP A 47 -18.20 3.48 34.32
C ASP A 47 -17.33 2.46 33.57
N GLY A 48 -16.23 2.92 32.97
CA GLY A 48 -15.31 2.10 32.19
C GLY A 48 -15.79 1.76 30.78
N ASN A 49 -16.76 2.53 30.23
CA ASN A 49 -17.16 2.39 28.84
C ASN A 49 -16.24 3.21 27.93
N ILE A 50 -16.01 2.73 26.72
CA ILE A 50 -15.20 3.45 25.72
C ILE A 50 -16.02 4.64 25.20
N ALA A 51 -15.50 5.85 25.42
CA ALA A 51 -16.05 7.09 24.92
C ALA A 51 -15.46 7.49 23.56
N ALA A 52 -14.15 7.24 23.36
CA ALA A 52 -13.47 7.41 22.10
C ALA A 52 -12.30 6.44 21.97
N THR A 53 -11.91 6.15 20.72
CA THR A 53 -10.78 5.26 20.42
C THR A 53 -10.01 5.74 19.19
N CYS A 54 -8.71 5.43 19.17
CA CYS A 54 -7.84 5.55 18.00
C CYS A 54 -6.81 4.41 18.06
N SER A 55 -6.58 3.76 16.96
CA SER A 55 -5.61 2.66 16.84
C SER A 55 -4.54 2.98 15.80
N LEU A 56 -3.40 2.29 15.88
CA LEU A 56 -2.26 2.43 14.99
C LEU A 56 -1.83 1.06 14.46
N HIS A 57 -1.54 0.99 13.18
CA HIS A 57 -0.78 -0.08 12.54
C HIS A 57 0.29 0.53 11.64
N ALA A 58 1.55 0.16 11.85
CA ALA A 58 2.69 0.81 11.21
C ALA A 58 2.56 2.34 11.36
N ASN A 59 2.37 3.07 10.27
CA ASN A 59 2.17 4.52 10.27
C ASN A 59 0.73 4.96 9.88
N VAL A 60 -0.24 4.04 9.97
CA VAL A 60 -1.64 4.33 9.62
C VAL A 60 -2.51 4.37 10.86
N LEU A 61 -3.17 5.52 11.09
CA LEU A 61 -4.21 5.66 12.11
C LEU A 61 -5.49 4.94 11.65
N LYS A 62 -6.02 4.08 12.53
CA LYS A 62 -7.18 3.22 12.23
C LYS A 62 -8.22 3.29 13.33
N CYS A 63 -9.44 2.87 13.00
CA CYS A 63 -10.52 2.69 13.98
C CYS A 63 -10.75 3.93 14.85
N ILE A 64 -10.71 5.12 14.26
CA ILE A 64 -11.00 6.38 14.97
C ILE A 64 -12.51 6.51 15.13
N ALA A 65 -12.99 6.52 16.38
CA ALA A 65 -14.42 6.60 16.68
C ALA A 65 -14.71 7.30 18.00
N VAL A 66 -15.86 7.96 18.08
CA VAL A 66 -16.39 8.57 19.29
C VAL A 66 -17.83 8.09 19.49
N SER A 67 -18.16 7.66 20.73
CA SER A 67 -19.50 7.27 21.10
C SER A 67 -20.50 8.38 20.81
N GLU A 68 -21.70 8.01 20.33
CA GLU A 68 -22.79 8.99 20.07
C GLU A 68 -23.13 9.82 21.32
N ASN A 69 -23.03 9.23 22.50
CA ASN A 69 -23.31 9.90 23.77
C ASN A 69 -22.31 11.03 24.10
N TYR A 70 -21.13 11.03 23.45
CA TYR A 70 -20.05 11.94 23.74
C TYR A 70 -19.60 12.75 22.51
N GLN A 71 -20.46 12.81 21.47
CA GLN A 71 -20.23 13.71 20.34
C GLN A 71 -20.30 15.17 20.80
N GLY A 72 -19.43 16.02 20.24
CA GLY A 72 -19.31 17.43 20.65
C GLY A 72 -18.45 17.72 21.89
N TYR A 73 -17.93 16.68 22.57
CA TYR A 73 -17.06 16.83 23.75
C TYR A 73 -15.57 17.02 23.39
N GLY A 74 -15.23 17.15 22.11
CA GLY A 74 -13.83 17.33 21.67
C GLY A 74 -12.97 16.07 21.84
N LEU A 75 -13.58 14.86 21.89
CA LEU A 75 -12.83 13.63 22.14
C LEU A 75 -12.06 13.14 20.92
N SER A 76 -12.54 13.40 19.68
CA SER A 76 -11.81 13.03 18.47
C SER A 76 -10.41 13.65 18.41
N PRO A 77 -10.23 14.98 18.51
CA PRO A 77 -8.89 15.55 18.51
C PRO A 77 -8.04 15.10 19.71
N ARG A 78 -8.67 14.84 20.87
CA ARG A 78 -7.93 14.36 22.05
C ARG A 78 -7.35 12.97 21.82
N VAL A 79 -8.16 12.01 21.37
CA VAL A 79 -7.70 10.63 21.17
C VAL A 79 -6.70 10.51 20.01
N VAL A 80 -6.89 11.29 18.94
CA VAL A 80 -5.95 11.36 17.80
C VAL A 80 -4.61 11.97 18.25
N THR A 81 -4.61 13.06 19.02
CA THR A 81 -3.38 13.67 19.55
C THR A 81 -2.62 12.70 20.45
N LEU A 82 -3.31 11.95 21.32
CA LEU A 82 -2.67 10.93 22.14
C LEU A 82 -1.99 9.86 21.30
N MET A 83 -2.64 9.38 20.23
CA MET A 83 -2.02 8.41 19.33
C MET A 83 -0.87 8.98 18.53
N ILE A 84 -0.94 10.24 18.06
CA ILE A 84 0.19 10.92 17.40
C ILE A 84 1.39 11.00 18.34
N ASN A 85 1.20 11.35 19.61
CA ASN A 85 2.27 11.38 20.59
C ASN A 85 2.91 10.01 20.78
N ARG A 86 2.09 8.95 20.89
CA ARG A 86 2.57 7.56 20.96
C ARG A 86 3.37 7.14 19.72
N ALA A 87 2.90 7.50 18.53
CA ALA A 87 3.61 7.26 17.28
C ALA A 87 4.97 7.98 17.25
N ASN A 88 4.99 9.27 17.67
CA ASN A 88 6.21 10.06 17.77
C ASN A 88 7.24 9.47 18.75
N GLU A 89 6.82 8.94 19.90
CA GLU A 89 7.67 8.23 20.86
C GLU A 89 8.37 7.02 20.23
N LYS A 90 7.72 6.38 19.23
CA LYS A 90 8.29 5.28 18.45
C LYS A 90 9.10 5.74 17.22
N GLY A 91 9.25 7.04 17.01
CA GLY A 91 9.93 7.63 15.85
C GLY A 91 9.09 7.70 14.58
N ILE A 92 7.80 7.34 14.66
CA ILE A 92 6.86 7.41 13.53
C ILE A 92 6.30 8.84 13.46
N LYS A 93 6.82 9.64 12.53
CA LYS A 93 6.45 11.06 12.39
C LYS A 93 5.46 11.30 11.26
N HIS A 94 5.54 10.51 10.20
CA HIS A 94 4.67 10.61 9.05
C HIS A 94 3.53 9.61 9.17
N LEU A 95 2.32 10.13 9.27
CA LEU A 95 1.11 9.35 9.55
C LEU A 95 0.08 9.53 8.45
N PHE A 96 -0.59 8.44 8.16
CA PHE A 96 -1.71 8.37 7.22
C PHE A 96 -3.01 8.03 7.95
N LEU A 97 -4.13 8.38 7.35
CA LEU A 97 -5.43 7.86 7.72
C LEU A 97 -6.33 7.70 6.50
N PHE A 98 -7.23 6.73 6.60
CA PHE A 98 -8.29 6.47 5.63
C PHE A 98 -9.62 6.73 6.31
N THR A 99 -10.48 7.51 5.66
CA THR A 99 -11.78 7.88 6.20
C THR A 99 -12.81 8.08 5.11
N LYS A 100 -14.05 8.35 5.48
CA LYS A 100 -15.10 8.74 4.53
C LYS A 100 -14.93 10.22 4.15
N PRO A 101 -15.18 10.63 2.89
CA PRO A 101 -15.03 12.03 2.44
C PRO A 101 -15.75 13.05 3.32
N LYS A 102 -16.90 12.70 3.89
CA LYS A 102 -17.66 13.57 4.81
C LYS A 102 -16.89 14.01 6.06
N ASN A 103 -15.83 13.29 6.43
CA ASN A 103 -15.02 13.57 7.62
C ASN A 103 -13.83 14.48 7.30
N PHE A 104 -13.69 14.97 6.06
CA PHE A 104 -12.57 15.80 5.61
C PHE A 104 -12.27 16.94 6.58
N GLN A 105 -13.26 17.78 6.87
CA GLN A 105 -13.05 18.99 7.68
C GLN A 105 -12.53 18.65 9.08
N MET A 106 -13.08 17.61 9.70
CA MET A 106 -12.67 17.17 11.04
C MET A 106 -11.16 16.81 11.08
N PHE A 107 -10.67 16.03 10.12
CA PHE A 107 -9.27 15.63 10.10
C PHE A 107 -8.35 16.72 9.58
N ASN A 108 -8.83 17.59 8.68
CA ASN A 108 -8.08 18.76 8.23
C ASN A 108 -7.81 19.75 9.39
N ASP A 109 -8.77 19.93 10.27
CA ASP A 109 -8.60 20.76 11.49
C ASP A 109 -7.61 20.13 12.51
N MET A 110 -7.38 18.82 12.41
CA MET A 110 -6.37 18.09 13.20
C MET A 110 -4.99 18.04 12.52
N GLY A 111 -4.79 18.73 11.38
CA GLY A 111 -3.50 18.80 10.67
C GLY A 111 -3.26 17.63 9.71
N PHE A 112 -4.32 16.95 9.25
CA PHE A 112 -4.22 15.99 8.16
C PHE A 112 -4.67 16.62 6.84
N TYR A 113 -3.94 16.38 5.78
CA TYR A 113 -4.14 16.96 4.45
C TYR A 113 -4.53 15.88 3.46
N PRO A 114 -5.46 16.16 2.51
CA PRO A 114 -5.92 15.18 1.56
C PRO A 114 -4.83 14.84 0.55
N ILE A 115 -4.67 13.56 0.26
CA ILE A 115 -3.86 13.05 -0.85
C ILE A 115 -4.78 12.82 -2.05
N THR A 116 -5.75 11.92 -1.91
CA THR A 116 -6.75 11.64 -2.95
C THR A 116 -8.01 11.07 -2.35
N GLN A 117 -9.10 11.09 -3.13
CA GLN A 117 -10.38 10.53 -2.70
C GLN A 117 -11.12 9.80 -3.81
N THR A 118 -11.92 8.83 -3.41
CA THR A 118 -13.00 8.23 -4.19
C THR A 118 -14.37 8.68 -3.64
N GLU A 119 -15.46 8.09 -4.12
CA GLU A 119 -16.78 8.31 -3.54
C GLU A 119 -16.86 7.88 -2.06
N ASP A 120 -16.19 6.77 -1.71
CA ASP A 120 -16.28 6.13 -0.40
C ASP A 120 -15.08 6.36 0.52
N ILE A 121 -13.91 6.69 -0.04
CA ILE A 121 -12.64 6.74 0.69
C ILE A 121 -11.93 8.06 0.45
N LEU A 122 -11.46 8.68 1.52
CA LEU A 122 -10.52 9.80 1.53
C LEU A 122 -9.23 9.34 2.22
N LEU A 123 -8.10 9.42 1.51
CA LEU A 123 -6.76 9.23 2.07
C LEU A 123 -6.16 10.58 2.44
N MET A 124 -5.65 10.67 3.67
CA MET A 124 -5.00 11.88 4.19
C MET A 124 -3.67 11.54 4.86
N GLU A 125 -2.77 12.52 4.91
CA GLU A 125 -1.48 12.47 5.60
C GLU A 125 -1.29 13.68 6.51
N ASN A 126 -0.46 13.57 7.56
CA ASN A 126 -0.15 14.69 8.47
C ASN A 126 0.98 15.59 7.96
N ASP A 127 1.38 15.44 6.72
CA ASP A 127 2.35 16.26 6.05
C ASP A 127 1.74 16.96 4.83
N ARG A 128 1.63 18.28 4.86
CA ARG A 128 0.92 19.07 3.84
C ARG A 128 1.38 18.82 2.40
N ASN A 129 2.66 18.53 2.23
CA ASN A 129 3.29 18.35 0.93
C ASN A 129 4.09 17.03 0.87
N GLY A 130 3.73 16.04 1.66
CA GLY A 130 4.51 14.81 1.82
C GLY A 130 4.68 14.06 0.50
N ILE A 131 3.57 13.72 -0.16
CA ILE A 131 3.59 13.04 -1.45
C ILE A 131 4.32 13.87 -2.53
N ASP A 132 4.12 15.18 -2.54
CA ASP A 132 4.75 16.06 -3.51
C ASP A 132 6.27 16.09 -3.37
N ARG A 133 6.77 16.24 -2.13
CA ARG A 133 8.22 16.20 -1.85
C ARG A 133 8.82 14.84 -2.18
N TYR A 134 8.11 13.77 -1.88
CA TYR A 134 8.56 12.43 -2.21
C TYR A 134 8.75 12.28 -3.72
N ILE A 135 7.74 12.60 -4.53
CA ILE A 135 7.83 12.47 -5.98
C ILE A 135 8.88 13.42 -6.57
N ASP A 136 9.01 14.64 -6.03
CA ASP A 136 10.02 15.61 -6.49
C ASP A 136 11.45 15.16 -6.16
N SER A 137 11.65 14.28 -5.18
CA SER A 137 12.94 13.67 -4.87
C SER A 137 13.32 12.50 -5.79
N LEU A 138 12.37 11.96 -6.56
CA LEU A 138 12.63 10.84 -7.46
C LEU A 138 13.37 11.30 -8.72
N PRO A 139 14.36 10.51 -9.22
CA PRO A 139 14.97 10.76 -10.53
C PRO A 139 13.92 10.71 -11.64
N LYS A 140 13.90 11.74 -12.50
CA LYS A 140 12.88 11.86 -13.57
C LYS A 140 13.36 11.46 -14.97
N GLY A 141 14.65 11.20 -15.14
CA GLY A 141 15.25 10.94 -16.46
C GLY A 141 15.48 12.22 -17.27
N GLU A 142 16.07 12.07 -18.46
CA GLU A 142 16.38 13.19 -19.35
C GLU A 142 15.22 13.54 -20.29
N SER A 143 14.44 12.53 -20.72
CA SER A 143 13.29 12.74 -21.61
C SER A 143 12.00 12.90 -20.81
N SER A 144 11.19 13.87 -21.21
CA SER A 144 9.82 14.11 -20.74
C SER A 144 8.75 13.69 -21.75
N GLU A 145 9.17 13.21 -22.92
CA GLU A 145 8.28 12.69 -23.96
C GLU A 145 8.22 11.17 -23.87
N ASN A 146 7.11 10.56 -24.25
CA ASN A 146 6.91 9.10 -24.29
C ASN A 146 7.42 8.36 -23.04
N VAL A 147 6.94 8.80 -21.87
CA VAL A 147 7.34 8.26 -20.58
C VAL A 147 6.43 7.11 -20.16
N GLY A 148 7.02 5.96 -19.87
CA GLY A 148 6.33 4.77 -19.42
C GLY A 148 6.49 4.50 -17.92
N ALA A 149 5.59 3.71 -17.35
CA ALA A 149 5.71 3.21 -15.98
C ALA A 149 5.29 1.75 -15.85
N ILE A 150 5.96 1.07 -14.94
CA ILE A 150 5.56 -0.25 -14.41
C ILE A 150 5.53 -0.15 -12.89
N VAL A 151 4.55 -0.77 -12.24
CA VAL A 151 4.56 -1.01 -10.78
C VAL A 151 4.49 -2.50 -10.55
N MET A 152 5.42 -3.04 -9.77
CA MET A 152 5.50 -4.48 -9.54
C MET A 152 6.02 -4.83 -8.14
N ASN A 153 5.62 -6.01 -7.67
CA ASN A 153 6.05 -6.51 -6.36
C ASN A 153 7.39 -7.26 -6.42
N CYS A 154 7.66 -8.03 -7.48
CA CYS A 154 8.90 -8.78 -7.70
C CYS A 154 9.30 -9.71 -6.54
N ASN A 155 8.42 -10.60 -6.15
CA ASN A 155 8.59 -11.50 -4.99
C ASN A 155 8.89 -12.98 -5.38
N PRO A 156 10.13 -13.34 -5.86
CA PRO A 156 11.26 -12.48 -6.25
C PRO A 156 11.17 -11.94 -7.70
N PHE A 157 12.22 -11.24 -8.16
CA PHE A 157 12.38 -10.79 -9.55
C PHE A 157 12.65 -11.98 -10.46
N THR A 158 11.82 -12.15 -11.51
CA THR A 158 11.85 -13.29 -12.44
C THR A 158 12.16 -12.88 -13.86
N ASN A 159 12.46 -13.86 -14.73
CA ASN A 159 12.60 -13.63 -16.17
C ASN A 159 11.31 -13.13 -16.82
N GLY A 160 10.14 -13.42 -16.24
CA GLY A 160 8.86 -12.84 -16.66
C GLY A 160 8.77 -11.35 -16.37
N HIS A 161 9.23 -10.92 -15.19
CA HIS A 161 9.33 -9.49 -14.85
C HIS A 161 10.34 -8.77 -15.75
N ARG A 162 11.53 -9.35 -15.94
CA ARG A 162 12.55 -8.79 -16.81
C ARG A 162 12.05 -8.61 -18.25
N TYR A 163 11.38 -9.60 -18.81
CA TYR A 163 10.78 -9.53 -20.14
C TYR A 163 9.75 -8.39 -20.26
N LEU A 164 8.89 -8.22 -19.25
CA LEU A 164 7.95 -7.10 -19.19
C LEU A 164 8.69 -5.76 -19.25
N VAL A 165 9.78 -5.60 -18.46
CA VAL A 165 10.60 -4.40 -18.43
C VAL A 165 11.28 -4.14 -19.78
N GLU A 166 11.93 -5.15 -20.38
CA GLU A 166 12.59 -5.05 -21.70
C GLU A 166 11.61 -4.65 -22.79
N THR A 167 10.45 -5.28 -22.81
CA THR A 167 9.41 -5.00 -23.83
C THR A 167 8.81 -3.61 -23.65
N ALA A 168 8.62 -3.14 -22.42
CA ALA A 168 8.14 -1.80 -22.12
C ALA A 168 9.20 -0.73 -22.44
N ALA A 169 10.45 -0.96 -22.04
CA ALA A 169 11.56 -0.04 -22.29
C ALA A 169 11.80 0.22 -23.78
N ALA A 170 11.57 -0.79 -24.63
CA ALA A 170 11.64 -0.64 -26.07
C ALA A 170 10.54 0.24 -26.70
N GLN A 171 9.49 0.59 -25.92
CA GLN A 171 8.33 1.35 -26.36
C GLN A 171 8.24 2.76 -25.76
N CYS A 172 9.25 3.19 -25.01
CA CYS A 172 9.29 4.53 -24.41
C CYS A 172 10.73 5.05 -24.28
N ASP A 173 10.87 6.38 -24.16
CA ASP A 173 12.18 7.04 -24.03
C ASP A 173 12.69 6.93 -22.58
N THR A 174 11.80 6.96 -21.63
CA THR A 174 12.08 6.75 -20.20
C THR A 174 11.04 5.77 -19.61
N LEU A 175 11.52 4.75 -18.91
CA LEU A 175 10.66 3.80 -18.18
C LEU A 175 10.90 3.91 -16.69
N HIS A 176 9.91 4.37 -15.95
CA HIS A 176 9.91 4.36 -14.49
C HIS A 176 9.41 3.01 -13.96
N LEU A 177 10.28 2.31 -13.23
CA LEU A 177 9.98 1.01 -12.64
C LEU A 177 9.83 1.16 -11.14
N PHE A 178 8.60 1.12 -10.64
CA PHE A 178 8.28 1.21 -9.23
C PHE A 178 8.21 -0.17 -8.58
N VAL A 179 9.08 -0.42 -7.60
CA VAL A 179 9.09 -1.65 -6.79
C VAL A 179 8.38 -1.38 -5.49
N LEU A 180 7.33 -2.13 -5.19
CA LEU A 180 6.54 -1.97 -3.97
C LEU A 180 7.40 -2.11 -2.72
N SER A 181 7.34 -1.12 -1.82
CA SER A 181 8.14 -1.04 -0.59
C SER A 181 7.55 -1.82 0.58
N GLU A 182 6.38 -2.41 0.40
CA GLU A 182 5.65 -3.13 1.44
C GLU A 182 6.33 -4.45 1.83
N ASP A 183 6.51 -4.69 3.13
CA ASP A 183 7.24 -5.84 3.69
C ASP A 183 6.35 -7.04 4.07
N LYS A 184 5.19 -7.21 3.38
CA LYS A 184 4.30 -8.39 3.54
C LYS A 184 4.64 -9.55 2.60
N SER A 185 5.66 -9.39 1.78
CA SER A 185 6.13 -10.40 0.84
C SER A 185 7.14 -11.34 1.49
N GLU A 186 7.32 -12.53 0.93
CA GLU A 186 8.31 -13.51 1.42
C GLU A 186 9.74 -12.99 1.29
N PHE A 187 10.02 -12.24 0.20
CA PHE A 187 11.28 -11.52 0.02
C PHE A 187 11.14 -10.10 0.60
N PRO A 188 12.02 -9.68 1.52
CA PRO A 188 12.02 -8.33 2.07
C PRO A 188 12.08 -7.25 0.98
N ALA A 189 11.46 -6.11 1.22
CA ALA A 189 11.39 -5.00 0.24
C ALA A 189 12.77 -4.57 -0.25
N ALA A 190 13.74 -4.44 0.63
CA ALA A 190 15.11 -4.07 0.29
C ALA A 190 15.77 -5.11 -0.66
N VAL A 191 15.53 -6.41 -0.43
CA VAL A 191 16.03 -7.48 -1.31
C VAL A 191 15.38 -7.41 -2.67
N ARG A 192 14.04 -7.23 -2.73
CA ARG A 192 13.32 -7.13 -3.99
C ARG A 192 13.80 -5.96 -4.83
N TYR A 193 14.00 -4.80 -4.20
CA TYR A 193 14.54 -3.62 -4.87
C TYR A 193 15.92 -3.86 -5.45
N GLU A 194 16.86 -4.43 -4.67
CA GLU A 194 18.21 -4.71 -5.13
C GLU A 194 18.26 -5.76 -6.26
N LEU A 195 17.43 -6.80 -6.20
CA LEU A 195 17.32 -7.79 -7.28
C LEU A 195 16.79 -7.17 -8.57
N VAL A 196 15.80 -6.31 -8.49
CA VAL A 196 15.28 -5.58 -9.66
C VAL A 196 16.36 -4.66 -10.21
N LYS A 197 16.96 -3.81 -9.39
CA LYS A 197 17.98 -2.84 -9.79
C LYS A 197 19.16 -3.50 -10.51
N LYS A 198 19.67 -4.61 -9.96
CA LYS A 198 20.73 -5.39 -10.61
C LYS A 198 20.26 -6.08 -11.86
N GLY A 199 19.03 -6.62 -11.84
CA GLY A 199 18.47 -7.38 -12.94
C GLY A 199 18.08 -6.58 -14.17
N VAL A 200 18.03 -5.23 -14.08
CA VAL A 200 17.73 -4.33 -15.21
C VAL A 200 18.84 -3.30 -15.45
N ALA A 201 20.00 -3.44 -14.83
CA ALA A 201 21.10 -2.46 -14.89
C ALA A 201 21.69 -2.24 -16.30
N ASP A 202 21.48 -3.19 -17.19
CA ASP A 202 21.88 -3.14 -18.60
C ASP A 202 20.85 -2.47 -19.51
N ILE A 203 19.72 -2.01 -19.00
CA ILE A 203 18.66 -1.34 -19.77
C ILE A 203 18.74 0.18 -19.48
N PRO A 204 19.31 0.98 -20.38
CA PRO A 204 19.79 2.34 -20.07
C PRO A 204 18.67 3.36 -19.79
N ASN A 205 17.47 3.14 -20.32
CA ASN A 205 16.34 4.04 -20.16
C ASN A 205 15.38 3.62 -19.02
N VAL A 206 15.77 2.67 -18.16
CA VAL A 206 15.00 2.22 -16.99
C VAL A 206 15.52 2.91 -15.73
N ILE A 207 14.61 3.57 -15.02
CA ILE A 207 14.87 4.18 -13.72
C ILE A 207 14.07 3.43 -12.66
N VAL A 208 14.78 2.78 -11.71
CA VAL A 208 14.15 1.99 -10.65
C VAL A 208 13.89 2.84 -9.42
N HIS A 209 12.65 2.81 -8.92
CA HIS A 209 12.20 3.52 -7.73
C HIS A 209 11.65 2.56 -6.68
N GLN A 210 11.78 2.92 -5.42
CA GLN A 210 10.94 2.37 -4.34
C GLN A 210 9.62 3.15 -4.30
N THR A 211 8.53 2.55 -3.82
CA THR A 211 7.23 3.24 -3.81
C THR A 211 6.99 4.04 -2.53
N SER A 212 7.84 3.87 -1.49
CA SER A 212 7.57 4.40 -0.16
C SER A 212 6.17 3.95 0.34
N ASP A 213 5.50 4.78 1.13
CA ASP A 213 4.17 4.49 1.70
C ASP A 213 3.02 4.93 0.78
N TYR A 214 3.31 5.52 -0.40
CA TYR A 214 2.29 6.11 -1.27
C TYR A 214 1.71 5.17 -2.32
N LEU A 215 2.53 4.29 -2.91
CA LEU A 215 2.05 3.23 -3.78
C LEU A 215 2.19 1.90 -3.03
N ILE A 216 1.08 1.43 -2.50
CA ILE A 216 0.99 0.17 -1.76
C ILE A 216 0.07 -0.79 -2.51
N SER A 217 0.22 -2.09 -2.26
CA SER A 217 -0.70 -3.06 -2.82
C SER A 217 -2.14 -2.78 -2.35
N SER A 218 -3.10 -2.79 -3.27
CA SER A 218 -4.53 -2.62 -2.95
C SER A 218 -5.02 -3.60 -1.87
N ALA A 219 -4.37 -4.75 -1.72
CA ALA A 219 -4.66 -5.74 -0.67
C ALA A 219 -4.37 -5.25 0.76
N VAL A 220 -3.67 -4.12 0.92
CA VAL A 220 -3.25 -3.57 2.22
C VAL A 220 -4.13 -2.42 2.69
N PHE A 221 -4.92 -1.87 1.80
CA PHE A 221 -5.83 -0.78 2.16
C PHE A 221 -6.82 -1.22 3.24
N PRO A 222 -7.05 -0.37 4.25
CA PRO A 222 -7.97 -0.71 5.33
C PRO A 222 -9.42 -0.77 4.84
N THR A 223 -10.11 -1.85 5.20
CA THR A 223 -11.51 -2.09 4.83
C THR A 223 -12.48 -1.96 6.00
N TYR A 224 -11.99 -1.65 7.21
CA TYR A 224 -12.76 -1.69 8.45
C TYR A 224 -13.96 -0.74 8.52
N PHE A 225 -13.98 0.31 7.69
CA PHE A 225 -15.05 1.32 7.63
C PHE A 225 -16.00 1.15 6.43
N ILE A 226 -15.78 0.15 5.56
CA ILE A 226 -16.63 -0.16 4.41
C ILE A 226 -17.43 -1.43 4.73
N LYS A 227 -18.77 -1.33 4.69
CA LYS A 227 -19.66 -2.43 5.07
C LYS A 227 -19.60 -3.62 4.10
N ASP A 228 -19.53 -3.34 2.81
CA ASP A 228 -19.50 -4.32 1.74
C ASP A 228 -18.05 -4.59 1.30
N ILE A 229 -17.56 -5.81 1.54
CA ILE A 229 -16.17 -6.22 1.26
C ILE A 229 -15.87 -6.13 -0.25
N SER A 230 -16.83 -6.51 -1.11
CA SER A 230 -16.62 -6.44 -2.56
C SER A 230 -16.45 -5.00 -3.04
N LYS A 231 -17.24 -4.08 -2.53
CA LYS A 231 -17.09 -2.63 -2.79
C LYS A 231 -15.80 -2.06 -2.20
N ALA A 232 -15.33 -2.61 -1.08
CA ALA A 232 -14.08 -2.19 -0.47
C ALA A 232 -12.87 -2.50 -1.37
N GLU A 233 -12.84 -3.66 -2.00
CA GLU A 233 -11.77 -4.05 -2.93
C GLU A 233 -11.76 -3.15 -4.16
N ASP A 234 -12.92 -2.87 -4.74
CA ASP A 234 -13.06 -1.96 -5.88
C ASP A 234 -12.65 -0.52 -5.52
N ALA A 235 -13.11 -0.01 -4.38
CA ALA A 235 -12.78 1.34 -3.93
C ALA A 235 -11.29 1.50 -3.64
N ASN A 236 -10.64 0.48 -3.07
CA ASN A 236 -9.20 0.46 -2.84
C ASN A 236 -8.40 0.45 -4.14
N CYS A 237 -8.84 -0.35 -5.12
CA CYS A 237 -8.22 -0.39 -6.44
C CYS A 237 -8.30 1.00 -7.12
N ILE A 238 -9.48 1.62 -7.13
CA ILE A 238 -9.67 2.96 -7.70
C ILE A 238 -8.82 4.00 -6.96
N LEU A 239 -8.70 3.92 -5.63
CA LEU A 239 -7.89 4.84 -4.84
C LEU A 239 -6.41 4.76 -5.23
N ASP A 240 -5.84 3.54 -5.31
CA ASP A 240 -4.46 3.32 -5.75
C ASP A 240 -4.20 3.88 -7.15
N LEU A 241 -5.09 3.58 -8.09
CA LEU A 241 -4.97 4.08 -9.46
C LEU A 241 -5.07 5.61 -9.53
N LYS A 242 -5.91 6.23 -8.71
CA LYS A 242 -6.01 7.70 -8.61
C LYS A 242 -4.75 8.33 -8.02
N ILE A 243 -4.18 7.76 -6.95
CA ILE A 243 -2.89 8.21 -6.41
C ILE A 243 -1.84 8.23 -7.52
N PHE A 244 -1.76 7.13 -8.28
CA PHE A 244 -0.81 7.05 -9.40
C PHE A 244 -1.07 8.14 -10.45
N CYS A 245 -2.31 8.33 -10.88
CA CYS A 245 -2.65 9.29 -11.93
C CYS A 245 -2.48 10.76 -11.48
N GLU A 246 -3.04 11.11 -10.32
CA GLU A 246 -3.13 12.48 -9.84
C GLU A 246 -1.79 13.04 -9.38
N HIS A 247 -0.89 12.17 -8.90
CA HIS A 247 0.40 12.58 -8.34
C HIS A 247 1.58 12.09 -9.18
N PHE A 248 1.78 10.78 -9.32
CA PHE A 248 2.96 10.23 -10.00
C PHE A 248 2.95 10.53 -11.49
N ALA A 249 1.91 10.13 -12.20
CA ALA A 249 1.86 10.29 -13.64
C ALA A 249 1.91 11.75 -14.04
N LYS A 250 1.18 12.62 -13.34
CA LYS A 250 1.16 14.06 -13.60
C LYS A 250 2.53 14.73 -13.39
N LYS A 251 3.22 14.42 -12.26
CA LYS A 251 4.52 15.05 -11.95
C LYS A 251 5.70 14.48 -12.72
N MET A 252 5.59 13.24 -13.19
CA MET A 252 6.64 12.53 -13.91
C MET A 252 6.35 12.42 -15.41
N ASN A 253 5.30 13.09 -15.92
CA ASN A 253 4.86 13.08 -17.32
C ASN A 253 4.62 11.66 -17.87
N ILE A 254 4.16 10.73 -17.04
CA ILE A 254 3.90 9.35 -17.45
C ILE A 254 2.66 9.31 -18.33
N THR A 255 2.81 8.82 -19.56
CA THR A 255 1.75 8.72 -20.57
C THR A 255 1.33 7.27 -20.82
N LYS A 256 2.14 6.29 -20.38
CA LYS A 256 1.87 4.86 -20.57
C LYS A 256 2.07 4.09 -19.27
N ARG A 257 1.18 3.14 -18.98
CA ARG A 257 1.33 2.16 -17.92
C ARG A 257 1.39 0.77 -18.51
N PHE A 258 2.51 0.08 -18.33
CA PHE A 258 2.69 -1.28 -18.82
C PHE A 258 2.34 -2.31 -17.75
N VAL A 259 1.62 -3.37 -18.15
CA VAL A 259 1.23 -4.48 -17.28
C VAL A 259 1.34 -5.82 -18.03
N GLY A 260 1.60 -6.89 -17.30
CA GLY A 260 1.51 -8.23 -17.86
C GLY A 260 0.05 -8.68 -17.99
N THR A 261 -0.28 -9.41 -19.05
CA THR A 261 -1.57 -10.11 -19.14
C THR A 261 -1.74 -11.11 -18.00
N GLU A 262 -2.97 -11.30 -17.53
CA GLU A 262 -3.27 -12.21 -16.42
C GLU A 262 -4.40 -13.16 -16.80
N PRO A 263 -4.09 -14.27 -17.48
CA PRO A 263 -5.11 -15.22 -17.95
C PRO A 263 -5.67 -16.11 -16.84
N THR A 264 -4.97 -16.24 -15.71
CA THR A 264 -5.29 -17.27 -14.69
C THR A 264 -5.85 -16.71 -13.39
N CYS A 265 -5.43 -15.50 -12.98
CA CYS A 265 -5.88 -14.86 -11.74
C CYS A 265 -7.02 -13.87 -12.00
N GLN A 266 -8.25 -14.23 -11.60
CA GLN A 266 -9.43 -13.37 -11.80
C GLN A 266 -9.29 -12.01 -11.10
N VAL A 267 -8.68 -11.97 -9.90
CA VAL A 267 -8.48 -10.73 -9.14
C VAL A 267 -7.54 -9.78 -9.89
N THR A 268 -6.41 -10.27 -10.38
CA THR A 268 -5.46 -9.44 -11.13
C THR A 268 -6.05 -9.01 -12.48
N ASN A 269 -6.85 -9.85 -13.12
CA ASN A 269 -7.53 -9.48 -14.36
C ASN A 269 -8.57 -8.37 -14.11
N ALA A 270 -9.37 -8.47 -13.04
CA ALA A 270 -10.31 -7.41 -12.65
C ALA A 270 -9.57 -6.09 -12.37
N TYR A 271 -8.43 -6.14 -11.66
CA TYR A 271 -7.58 -4.97 -11.44
C TYR A 271 -7.09 -4.35 -12.76
N ASN A 272 -6.64 -5.16 -13.72
CA ASN A 272 -6.21 -4.66 -15.04
C ASN A 272 -7.37 -4.01 -15.81
N GLN A 273 -8.60 -4.51 -15.71
CA GLN A 273 -9.76 -3.88 -16.35
C GLN A 273 -10.12 -2.53 -15.70
N GLN A 274 -10.11 -2.45 -14.38
CA GLN A 274 -10.31 -1.19 -13.66
C GLN A 274 -9.20 -0.19 -14.00
N MET A 275 -7.94 -0.65 -14.08
CA MET A 275 -6.80 0.19 -14.47
C MET A 275 -7.03 0.82 -15.85
N LYS A 276 -7.46 0.04 -16.84
CA LYS A 276 -7.78 0.58 -18.18
C LYS A 276 -8.84 1.68 -18.11
N ALA A 277 -9.92 1.45 -17.38
CA ALA A 277 -11.01 2.41 -17.24
C ALA A 277 -10.53 3.71 -16.56
N VAL A 278 -9.85 3.59 -15.41
CA VAL A 278 -9.40 4.75 -14.63
C VAL A 278 -8.31 5.52 -15.36
N LEU A 279 -7.23 4.87 -15.81
CA LEU A 279 -6.09 5.55 -16.43
C LEU A 279 -6.47 6.24 -17.73
N SER A 280 -7.35 5.65 -18.53
CA SER A 280 -7.84 6.27 -19.77
C SER A 280 -8.55 7.59 -19.49
N SER A 281 -9.26 7.75 -18.36
CA SER A 281 -9.89 9.02 -18.00
C SER A 281 -8.90 10.13 -17.66
N TYR A 282 -7.64 9.78 -17.36
CA TYR A 282 -6.52 10.70 -17.15
C TYR A 282 -5.61 10.84 -18.39
N GLY A 283 -5.98 10.25 -19.53
CA GLY A 283 -5.19 10.29 -20.76
C GLY A 283 -3.94 9.40 -20.74
N ILE A 284 -3.89 8.40 -19.85
CA ILE A 284 -2.77 7.46 -19.74
C ILE A 284 -3.15 6.16 -20.44
N GLU A 285 -2.33 5.74 -21.39
CA GLU A 285 -2.49 4.48 -22.12
C GLU A 285 -2.09 3.29 -21.23
N VAL A 286 -2.91 2.25 -21.18
CA VAL A 286 -2.57 0.97 -20.53
C VAL A 286 -2.18 -0.03 -21.61
N VAL A 287 -0.91 -0.43 -21.60
CA VAL A 287 -0.33 -1.38 -22.55
C VAL A 287 -0.18 -2.75 -21.88
N GLU A 288 -0.93 -3.74 -22.37
CA GLU A 288 -0.80 -5.12 -21.89
C GLU A 288 0.25 -5.87 -22.71
N ILE A 289 1.22 -6.46 -22.03
CA ILE A 289 2.28 -7.30 -22.60
C ILE A 289 2.01 -8.75 -22.25
N GLN A 290 2.03 -9.64 -23.23
CA GLN A 290 1.87 -11.07 -22.99
C GLN A 290 2.99 -11.59 -22.09
N ARG A 291 2.66 -12.51 -21.19
CA ARG A 291 3.63 -13.10 -20.28
C ARG A 291 4.63 -13.97 -21.04
N LYS A 292 5.89 -13.88 -20.62
CA LYS A 292 6.93 -14.82 -21.08
C LYS A 292 6.64 -16.21 -20.54
N GLU A 293 6.75 -17.21 -21.40
CA GLU A 293 6.60 -18.61 -21.05
C GLU A 293 7.95 -19.34 -20.98
N CYS A 294 8.01 -20.35 -20.15
CA CYS A 294 9.07 -21.36 -20.09
C CYS A 294 8.39 -22.72 -20.06
N ASP A 295 8.75 -23.60 -21.00
CA ASP A 295 8.16 -24.95 -21.15
C ASP A 295 6.62 -24.94 -21.26
N GLY A 296 6.06 -23.96 -22.00
CA GLY A 296 4.61 -23.82 -22.23
C GLY A 296 3.82 -23.32 -21.03
N ARG A 297 4.49 -22.77 -20.00
CA ARG A 297 3.87 -22.17 -18.81
C ARG A 297 4.38 -20.76 -18.58
N ALA A 298 3.49 -19.86 -18.21
CA ALA A 298 3.87 -18.50 -17.86
C ALA A 298 4.83 -18.48 -16.66
N ILE A 299 5.95 -17.76 -16.79
CA ILE A 299 6.91 -17.60 -15.70
C ILE A 299 6.25 -16.75 -14.59
N SER A 300 6.16 -17.30 -13.39
CA SER A 300 5.58 -16.58 -12.24
C SER A 300 6.47 -16.67 -11.00
N ALA A 301 6.41 -15.64 -10.16
CA ALA A 301 7.16 -15.61 -8.91
C ALA A 301 6.65 -16.65 -7.90
N SER A 302 5.37 -17.07 -7.97
CA SER A 302 4.82 -18.14 -7.13
C SER A 302 5.51 -19.48 -7.42
N VAL A 303 5.70 -19.81 -8.69
CA VAL A 303 6.42 -21.04 -9.08
C VAL A 303 7.84 -21.04 -8.55
N VAL A 304 8.54 -19.90 -8.60
CA VAL A 304 9.88 -19.78 -8.01
C VAL A 304 9.84 -20.05 -6.51
N ARG A 305 8.90 -19.48 -5.77
CA ARG A 305 8.76 -19.73 -4.33
C ARG A 305 8.41 -21.18 -4.02
N ASP A 306 7.59 -21.84 -4.84
CA ASP A 306 7.26 -23.25 -4.67
C ASP A 306 8.51 -24.16 -4.78
N TYR A 307 9.45 -23.86 -5.69
CA TYR A 307 10.74 -24.51 -5.77
C TYR A 307 11.58 -24.25 -4.52
N LEU A 308 11.65 -23.01 -4.06
CA LEU A 308 12.43 -22.64 -2.86
C LEU A 308 11.90 -23.32 -1.59
N HIS A 309 10.57 -23.39 -1.42
CA HIS A 309 9.95 -24.10 -0.29
C HIS A 309 10.36 -25.59 -0.24
N LYS A 310 10.57 -26.20 -1.40
CA LYS A 310 11.05 -27.59 -1.53
C LYS A 310 12.56 -27.71 -1.38
N GLY A 311 13.28 -26.58 -1.29
CA GLY A 311 14.75 -26.54 -1.25
C GLY A 311 15.39 -26.81 -2.61
N ASP A 312 14.63 -26.74 -3.70
CA ASP A 312 15.09 -26.96 -5.08
C ASP A 312 15.49 -25.62 -5.72
N ILE A 313 16.71 -25.17 -5.43
CA ILE A 313 17.24 -23.91 -6.00
C ILE A 313 17.54 -24.08 -7.49
N GLU A 314 18.07 -25.24 -7.92
CA GLU A 314 18.42 -25.50 -9.32
C GLU A 314 17.17 -25.40 -10.24
N GLY A 315 16.00 -25.85 -9.77
CA GLY A 315 14.73 -25.72 -10.49
C GLY A 315 14.32 -24.27 -10.79
N THR A 316 14.91 -23.28 -10.12
CA THR A 316 14.62 -21.85 -10.37
C THR A 316 15.47 -21.24 -11.49
N LYS A 317 16.54 -21.88 -11.94
CA LYS A 317 17.59 -21.33 -12.81
C LYS A 317 17.06 -20.72 -14.12
N ASN A 318 16.12 -21.38 -14.77
CA ASN A 318 15.52 -20.88 -16.02
C ASN A 318 14.40 -19.86 -15.79
N LEU A 319 13.93 -19.68 -14.56
CA LEU A 319 12.80 -18.82 -14.20
C LEU A 319 13.22 -17.42 -13.75
N VAL A 320 14.50 -17.25 -13.35
CA VAL A 320 15.01 -15.99 -12.81
C VAL A 320 16.23 -15.50 -13.57
N PRO A 321 16.52 -14.18 -13.58
CA PRO A 321 17.77 -13.65 -14.12
C PRO A 321 19.00 -14.16 -13.35
N PRO A 322 20.21 -14.16 -13.98
CA PRO A 322 21.44 -14.59 -13.31
C PRO A 322 21.68 -13.91 -11.96
N THR A 323 21.45 -12.61 -11.86
CA THR A 323 21.60 -11.82 -10.63
C THR A 323 20.67 -12.28 -9.50
N THR A 324 19.45 -12.70 -9.84
CA THR A 324 18.52 -13.29 -8.87
C THR A 324 18.95 -14.71 -8.52
N TYR A 325 19.40 -15.51 -9.50
CA TYR A 325 19.87 -16.87 -9.25
C TYR A 325 21.08 -16.91 -8.31
N GLU A 326 22.07 -16.04 -8.54
CA GLU A 326 23.23 -15.89 -7.64
C GLU A 326 22.83 -15.56 -6.19
N TYR A 327 21.82 -14.72 -6.01
CA TYR A 327 21.27 -14.45 -4.69
C TYR A 327 20.62 -15.71 -4.08
N LEU A 328 19.83 -16.46 -4.88
CA LEU A 328 19.17 -17.67 -4.42
C LEU A 328 20.16 -18.79 -4.08
N GLU A 329 21.30 -18.92 -4.78
CA GLU A 329 22.37 -19.87 -4.43
C GLU A 329 22.95 -19.58 -3.05
N LYS A 330 23.07 -18.30 -2.67
CA LYS A 330 23.62 -17.89 -1.36
C LYS A 330 22.61 -17.92 -0.24
N GLU A 331 21.40 -17.46 -0.48
CA GLU A 331 20.41 -17.13 0.55
C GLU A 331 19.10 -17.92 0.43
N GLY A 332 18.94 -18.72 -0.66
CA GLY A 332 17.69 -19.41 -0.97
C GLY A 332 17.26 -20.43 0.10
N TYR A 333 18.19 -20.96 0.88
CA TYR A 333 17.91 -21.86 2.00
C TYR A 333 16.99 -21.24 3.07
N ARG A 334 16.98 -19.91 3.19
CA ARG A 334 16.13 -19.15 4.13
C ARG A 334 14.64 -19.26 3.82
N TYR A 335 14.30 -19.61 2.59
CA TYR A 335 12.92 -19.70 2.08
C TYR A 335 12.39 -21.15 2.08
N LYS A 336 13.19 -22.12 2.51
CA LYS A 336 12.76 -23.52 2.65
C LYS A 336 11.73 -23.63 3.80
N LYS A 337 10.57 -24.23 3.51
CA LYS A 337 9.49 -24.50 4.48
C LYS A 337 9.35 -25.98 4.78
#